data_e3be298d0a51d6d9d5328ae04fe9b91a
#
_entry.id   e3be298d0a51d6d9d5328ae04fe9b91a
#
_cell.length_a   1.000
_cell.length_b   1.000
_cell.length_c   1.000
_cell.angle_alpha   90.00
_cell.angle_beta   90.00
_cell.angle_gamma   90.00
#
_symmetry.space_group_name_H-M   'P 1'
#
loop_
_entity.id
_entity.type
_entity.pdbx_description
1 polymer ?
#
loop_
_entity_poly.entity_id
_entity_poly.type
_entity_poly.pdbx_seq_one_letter_code
_entity_poly.pdbx_strand_id
1 'polypeptide(L)'
;MNKRVTSKDKILEKALLIAKKEGVDNLSIRKLATACDIAVGSVYNYYPDKEALVTALAETFWNNIFSDQDRLYRHGMSFTQFLEWYYSYLYAKMSPYDNSWVRELEGKIPMDQTVDLFLQILKDDDKVNNSIWNMEFQPENFCKYVFTNVMALLQSGEANCRFFIYLLENLLY
;
A
#
# COMPACT_ATOMS: atom_id res chain seq x y z
N MET A 1 -28.54 -5.59 30.96
CA MET A 1 -28.19 -5.57 29.53
C MET A 1 -26.66 -5.49 29.43
N ASN A 2 -25.99 -6.60 29.09
CA ASN A 2 -24.53 -6.66 29.03
C ASN A 2 -24.07 -5.79 27.86
N LYS A 3 -23.44 -4.64 28.14
CA LYS A 3 -22.77 -3.84 27.13
C LYS A 3 -21.68 -4.71 26.52
N ARG A 4 -21.83 -5.19 25.27
CA ARG A 4 -20.74 -5.82 24.55
C ARG A 4 -19.61 -4.80 24.44
N VAL A 5 -18.52 -5.06 25.14
CA VAL A 5 -17.31 -4.25 25.06
C VAL A 5 -16.73 -4.47 23.68
N THR A 6 -16.80 -3.44 22.82
CA THR A 6 -16.10 -3.44 21.54
C THR A 6 -14.76 -2.75 21.69
N SER A 7 -13.79 -3.11 20.86
CA SER A 7 -12.49 -2.44 20.79
C SER A 7 -12.36 -1.68 19.47
N LYS A 8 -11.42 -0.74 19.42
CA LYS A 8 -11.06 -0.02 18.19
C LYS A 8 -10.74 -0.99 17.05
N ASP A 9 -9.98 -2.05 17.35
CA ASP A 9 -9.56 -3.06 16.37
C ASP A 9 -10.74 -3.86 15.81
N LYS A 10 -11.71 -4.24 16.65
CA LYS A 10 -12.92 -4.96 16.19
C LYS A 10 -13.80 -4.09 15.29
N ILE A 11 -13.91 -2.81 15.61
CA ILE A 11 -14.63 -1.86 14.75
C ILE A 11 -13.94 -1.74 13.40
N LEU A 12 -12.60 -1.63 13.40
CA LEU A 12 -11.80 -1.48 12.20
C LEU A 12 -11.81 -2.74 11.33
N GLU A 13 -11.74 -3.93 11.94
CA GLU A 13 -11.89 -5.21 11.25
C GLU A 13 -13.25 -5.30 10.52
N LYS A 14 -14.34 -4.91 11.18
CA LYS A 14 -15.67 -4.86 10.55
C LYS A 14 -15.74 -3.82 9.44
N ALA A 15 -15.11 -2.66 9.62
CA ALA A 15 -15.04 -1.62 8.60
C ALA A 15 -14.30 -2.12 7.36
N LEU A 16 -13.17 -2.83 7.53
CA LEU A 16 -12.42 -3.48 6.45
C LEU A 16 -13.28 -4.48 5.68
N LEU A 17 -14.04 -5.32 6.38
CA LEU A 17 -14.92 -6.31 5.75
C LEU A 17 -16.03 -5.65 4.92
N ILE A 18 -16.66 -4.58 5.45
CA ILE A 18 -17.69 -3.83 4.73
C ILE A 18 -17.09 -3.17 3.50
N ALA A 19 -15.99 -2.47 3.69
CA ALA A 19 -15.32 -1.75 2.62
C ALA A 19 -14.82 -2.70 1.51
N LYS A 20 -14.28 -3.87 1.87
CA LYS A 20 -13.89 -4.92 0.90
C LYS A 20 -15.05 -5.43 0.08
N LYS A 21 -16.25 -5.55 0.68
CA LYS A 21 -17.43 -6.10 0.03
C LYS A 21 -18.20 -5.07 -0.81
N GLU A 22 -18.22 -3.82 -0.38
CA GLU A 22 -19.16 -2.83 -0.87
C GLU A 22 -18.51 -1.51 -1.29
N GLY A 23 -17.19 -1.39 -1.15
CA GLY A 23 -16.42 -0.17 -1.38
C GLY A 23 -16.39 0.77 -0.17
N VAL A 24 -15.36 1.61 -0.10
CA VAL A 24 -15.17 2.60 0.99
C VAL A 24 -16.26 3.67 0.96
N ASP A 25 -16.73 4.06 -0.23
CA ASP A 25 -17.79 5.05 -0.40
C ASP A 25 -19.07 4.64 0.32
N ASN A 26 -19.39 3.34 0.30
CA ASN A 26 -20.57 2.75 0.93
C ASN A 26 -20.39 2.49 2.44
N LEU A 27 -19.20 2.77 2.99
CA LEU A 27 -18.96 2.71 4.42
C LEU A 27 -19.57 3.93 5.12
N SER A 28 -20.40 3.70 6.12
CA SER A 28 -20.95 4.76 6.98
C SER A 28 -20.89 4.36 8.45
N ILE A 29 -20.79 5.35 9.32
CA ILE A 29 -20.76 5.14 10.79
C ILE A 29 -21.98 4.35 11.25
N ARG A 30 -23.18 4.62 10.67
CA ARG A 30 -24.42 3.89 11.03
C ARG A 30 -24.36 2.42 10.61
N LYS A 31 -23.88 2.15 9.38
CA LYS A 31 -23.74 0.78 8.86
C LYS A 31 -22.74 -0.01 9.71
N LEU A 32 -21.62 0.63 10.07
CA LEU A 32 -20.59 0.04 10.90
C LEU A 32 -21.11 -0.27 12.31
N ALA A 33 -21.86 0.66 12.95
CA ALA A 33 -22.49 0.45 14.24
C ALA A 33 -23.44 -0.77 14.22
N THR A 34 -24.26 -0.87 13.16
CA THR A 34 -25.16 -2.03 12.95
C THR A 34 -24.35 -3.33 12.80
N ALA A 35 -23.29 -3.33 11.99
CA ALA A 35 -22.44 -4.52 11.76
C ALA A 35 -21.67 -4.96 13.02
N CYS A 36 -21.41 -4.03 13.94
CA CYS A 36 -20.75 -4.29 15.22
C CYS A 36 -21.74 -4.60 16.35
N ASP A 37 -23.05 -4.49 16.13
CA ASP A 37 -24.11 -4.61 17.15
C ASP A 37 -23.89 -3.67 18.34
N ILE A 38 -23.60 -2.38 18.05
CA ILE A 38 -23.34 -1.30 19.01
C ILE A 38 -24.13 -0.04 18.67
N ALA A 39 -24.26 0.85 19.63
CA ALA A 39 -24.85 2.16 19.37
C ALA A 39 -23.94 3.02 18.48
N VAL A 40 -24.52 3.85 17.61
CA VAL A 40 -23.81 4.80 16.75
C VAL A 40 -22.86 5.69 17.56
N GLY A 41 -23.30 6.20 18.72
CA GLY A 41 -22.46 6.98 19.63
C GLY A 41 -21.23 6.23 20.13
N SER A 42 -21.27 4.90 20.20
CA SER A 42 -20.10 4.10 20.58
C SER A 42 -19.01 4.11 19.50
N VAL A 43 -19.39 4.19 18.21
CA VAL A 43 -18.43 4.32 17.12
C VAL A 43 -17.78 5.71 17.16
N TYR A 44 -18.57 6.76 17.40
CA TYR A 44 -18.06 8.13 17.52
C TYR A 44 -17.05 8.32 18.64
N ASN A 45 -17.09 7.51 19.70
CA ASN A 45 -16.08 7.53 20.77
C ASN A 45 -14.68 7.09 20.27
N TYR A 46 -14.59 6.34 19.18
CA TYR A 46 -13.33 5.86 18.58
C TYR A 46 -12.94 6.64 17.33
N TYR A 47 -13.94 7.05 16.54
CA TYR A 47 -13.78 7.75 15.26
C TYR A 47 -14.76 8.92 15.23
N PRO A 48 -14.28 10.16 15.43
CA PRO A 48 -15.13 11.34 15.57
C PRO A 48 -15.95 11.66 14.30
N ASP A 49 -15.46 11.20 13.14
CA ASP A 49 -16.11 11.37 11.84
C ASP A 49 -15.76 10.22 10.89
N LYS A 50 -16.31 10.27 9.66
CA LYS A 50 -16.02 9.29 8.60
C LYS A 50 -14.57 9.37 8.14
N GLU A 51 -14.00 10.57 8.09
CA GLU A 51 -12.62 10.79 7.63
C GLU A 51 -11.61 10.13 8.55
N ALA A 52 -11.76 10.28 9.87
CA ALA A 52 -10.93 9.59 10.86
C ALA A 52 -11.03 8.06 10.76
N LEU A 53 -12.22 7.53 10.48
CA LEU A 53 -12.43 6.11 10.23
C LEU A 53 -11.72 5.65 8.95
N VAL A 54 -11.87 6.39 7.84
CA VAL A 54 -11.24 6.07 6.56
C VAL A 54 -9.71 6.18 6.67
N THR A 55 -9.19 7.14 7.43
CA THR A 55 -7.75 7.26 7.72
C THR A 55 -7.22 6.02 8.42
N ALA A 56 -7.86 5.60 9.51
CA ALA A 56 -7.45 4.41 10.24
C ALA A 56 -7.58 3.12 9.40
N LEU A 57 -8.57 3.08 8.52
CA LEU A 57 -8.77 2.00 7.56
C LEU A 57 -7.61 1.94 6.56
N ALA A 58 -7.21 3.09 6.02
CA ALA A 58 -6.08 3.21 5.09
C ALA A 58 -4.77 2.77 5.75
N GLU A 59 -4.47 3.27 6.94
CA GLU A 59 -3.30 2.86 7.71
C GLU A 59 -3.25 1.34 7.92
N THR A 60 -4.37 0.75 8.32
CA THR A 60 -4.45 -0.69 8.54
C THR A 60 -4.28 -1.47 7.24
N PHE A 61 -4.91 -1.02 6.16
CA PHE A 61 -4.79 -1.62 4.84
C PHE A 61 -3.33 -1.60 4.37
N TRP A 62 -2.70 -0.43 4.35
CA TRP A 62 -1.32 -0.29 3.88
C TRP A 62 -0.32 -1.02 4.79
N ASN A 63 -0.53 -1.00 6.10
CA ASN A 63 0.29 -1.78 7.03
C ASN A 63 0.19 -3.27 6.73
N ASN A 64 -0.99 -3.80 6.38
CA ASN A 64 -1.17 -5.20 6.00
C ASN A 64 -0.52 -5.50 4.63
N ILE A 65 -0.61 -4.58 3.67
CA ILE A 65 0.05 -4.74 2.36
C ILE A 65 1.57 -4.78 2.52
N PHE A 66 2.11 -3.88 3.34
CA PHE A 66 3.56 -3.71 3.49
C PHE A 66 4.18 -4.41 4.72
N SER A 67 3.41 -5.17 5.50
CA SER A 67 3.84 -5.78 6.78
C SER A 67 5.07 -6.69 6.69
N ASP A 68 5.34 -7.25 5.52
CA ASP A 68 6.40 -8.22 5.32
C ASP A 68 7.60 -7.66 4.55
N GLN A 69 7.64 -6.35 4.25
CA GLN A 69 8.67 -5.74 3.39
C GLN A 69 10.09 -6.05 3.86
N ASP A 70 10.36 -5.91 5.17
CA ASP A 70 11.69 -6.15 5.74
C ASP A 70 12.17 -7.59 5.58
N ARG A 71 11.22 -8.55 5.38
CA ARG A 71 11.52 -9.98 5.16
C ARG A 71 11.69 -10.31 3.69
N LEU A 72 11.36 -9.37 2.80
CA LEU A 72 11.30 -9.60 1.36
C LEU A 72 12.64 -9.35 0.68
N TYR A 73 13.58 -8.66 1.35
CA TYR A 73 14.89 -8.44 0.81
C TYR A 73 15.63 -9.78 0.60
N ARG A 74 15.91 -10.11 -0.64
CA ARG A 74 16.68 -11.29 -1.02
C ARG A 74 18.03 -10.85 -1.58
N HIS A 75 19.09 -11.11 -0.83
CA HIS A 75 20.45 -10.87 -1.31
C HIS A 75 20.70 -11.55 -2.67
N GLY A 76 21.36 -10.83 -3.58
CA GLY A 76 21.77 -11.36 -4.87
C GLY A 76 20.79 -11.18 -6.03
N MET A 77 19.63 -10.54 -5.82
CA MET A 77 18.77 -10.10 -6.91
C MET A 77 19.24 -8.74 -7.42
N SER A 78 19.19 -8.53 -8.75
CA SER A 78 19.31 -7.17 -9.28
C SER A 78 18.09 -6.32 -8.89
N PHE A 79 18.23 -5.00 -8.95
CA PHE A 79 17.15 -4.07 -8.62
C PHE A 79 15.88 -4.34 -9.46
N THR A 80 16.04 -4.59 -10.76
CA THR A 80 14.92 -4.88 -11.67
C THR A 80 14.27 -6.22 -11.40
N GLN A 81 15.05 -7.27 -11.08
CA GLN A 81 14.52 -8.57 -10.66
C GLN A 81 13.71 -8.47 -9.36
N PHE A 82 14.22 -7.69 -8.40
CA PHE A 82 13.48 -7.43 -7.18
C PHE A 82 12.17 -6.69 -7.46
N LEU A 83 12.17 -5.66 -8.31
CA LEU A 83 10.98 -4.91 -8.66
C LEU A 83 9.91 -5.77 -9.36
N GLU A 84 10.29 -6.65 -10.29
CA GLU A 84 9.36 -7.55 -10.96
C GLU A 84 8.69 -8.51 -9.96
N TRP A 85 9.49 -9.05 -9.06
CA TRP A 85 8.97 -9.89 -7.98
C TRP A 85 8.09 -9.11 -7.01
N TYR A 86 8.52 -7.92 -6.58
CA TYR A 86 7.79 -7.04 -5.66
C TYR A 86 6.43 -6.59 -6.24
N TYR A 87 6.43 -6.25 -7.52
CA TYR A 87 5.21 -5.96 -8.27
C TYR A 87 4.22 -7.12 -8.20
N SER A 88 4.67 -8.31 -8.51
CA SER A 88 3.86 -9.54 -8.50
C SER A 88 3.30 -9.83 -7.10
N TYR A 89 4.11 -9.59 -6.06
CA TYR A 89 3.71 -9.72 -4.67
C TYR A 89 2.60 -8.72 -4.30
N LEU A 90 2.79 -7.44 -4.62
CA LEU A 90 1.78 -6.40 -4.36
C LEU A 90 0.50 -6.65 -5.15
N TYR A 91 0.63 -7.02 -6.42
CA TYR A 91 -0.53 -7.36 -7.27
C TYR A 91 -1.36 -8.47 -6.65
N ALA A 92 -0.73 -9.55 -6.20
CA ALA A 92 -1.43 -10.65 -5.53
C ALA A 92 -2.12 -10.24 -4.22
N LYS A 93 -1.47 -9.37 -3.42
CA LYS A 93 -2.06 -8.85 -2.18
C LYS A 93 -3.21 -7.85 -2.42
N MET A 94 -3.13 -7.07 -3.50
CA MET A 94 -4.12 -6.03 -3.81
C MET A 94 -5.29 -6.54 -4.66
N SER A 95 -5.06 -7.59 -5.48
CA SER A 95 -6.08 -8.14 -6.40
C SER A 95 -7.42 -8.54 -5.75
N PRO A 96 -7.52 -8.90 -4.45
CA PRO A 96 -8.81 -9.14 -3.80
C PRO A 96 -9.64 -7.89 -3.53
N TYR A 97 -9.06 -6.70 -3.74
CA TYR A 97 -9.71 -5.41 -3.47
C TYR A 97 -10.06 -4.72 -4.79
N ASP A 98 -11.18 -3.99 -4.79
CA ASP A 98 -11.56 -3.17 -5.95
C ASP A 98 -10.58 -2.01 -6.15
N ASN A 99 -10.27 -1.65 -7.39
CA ASN A 99 -9.33 -0.57 -7.73
C ASN A 99 -9.81 0.82 -7.23
N SER A 100 -11.11 1.02 -7.02
CA SER A 100 -11.63 2.23 -6.38
C SER A 100 -11.13 2.39 -4.96
N TRP A 101 -11.00 1.28 -4.25
CA TRP A 101 -10.48 1.20 -2.89
C TRP A 101 -9.07 1.76 -2.78
N VAL A 102 -8.20 1.31 -3.67
CA VAL A 102 -6.80 1.71 -3.70
C VAL A 102 -6.67 3.21 -3.97
N ARG A 103 -7.48 3.75 -4.91
CA ARG A 103 -7.51 5.18 -5.22
C ARG A 103 -7.94 6.05 -4.05
N GLU A 104 -8.99 5.63 -3.32
CA GLU A 104 -9.47 6.39 -2.16
C GLU A 104 -8.47 6.45 -1.01
N LEU A 105 -7.57 5.45 -0.93
CA LEU A 105 -6.54 5.36 0.09
C LEU A 105 -5.15 5.85 -0.38
N GLU A 106 -5.02 6.33 -1.62
CA GLU A 106 -3.75 6.70 -2.27
C GLU A 106 -2.96 7.76 -1.48
N GLY A 107 -3.63 8.82 -1.02
CA GLY A 107 -2.99 9.90 -0.26
C GLY A 107 -2.42 9.50 1.10
N LYS A 108 -2.52 8.23 1.49
CA LYS A 108 -2.13 7.68 2.80
C LYS A 108 -1.15 6.50 2.69
N ILE A 109 -0.53 6.33 1.53
CA ILE A 109 0.48 5.28 1.29
C ILE A 109 1.75 5.62 2.10
N PRO A 110 2.27 4.70 2.93
CA PRO A 110 3.53 4.90 3.64
C PRO A 110 4.72 4.73 2.67
N MET A 111 5.00 5.77 1.89
CA MET A 111 6.00 5.73 0.81
C MET A 111 7.43 5.63 1.34
N ASP A 112 7.76 6.29 2.44
CA ASP A 112 9.14 6.48 2.89
C ASP A 112 9.86 5.14 3.14
N GLN A 113 9.25 4.22 3.89
CA GLN A 113 9.86 2.91 4.20
C GLN A 113 10.13 2.08 2.92
N THR A 114 9.22 2.12 1.95
CA THR A 114 9.39 1.39 0.69
C THR A 114 10.47 2.02 -0.18
N VAL A 115 10.54 3.34 -0.21
CA VAL A 115 11.59 4.08 -0.94
C VAL A 115 12.96 3.78 -0.32
N ASP A 116 13.08 3.74 1.00
CA ASP A 116 14.31 3.36 1.69
C ASP A 116 14.76 1.93 1.34
N LEU A 117 13.81 0.98 1.29
CA LEU A 117 14.09 -0.38 0.85
C LEU A 117 14.57 -0.42 -0.60
N PHE A 118 13.91 0.30 -1.51
CA PHE A 118 14.33 0.38 -2.92
C PHE A 118 15.73 0.96 -3.05
N LEU A 119 16.00 2.02 -2.29
CA LEU A 119 17.32 2.67 -2.30
C LEU A 119 18.42 1.75 -1.79
N GLN A 120 18.14 0.96 -0.76
CA GLN A 120 19.08 -0.04 -0.27
C GLN A 120 19.38 -1.09 -1.34
N ILE A 121 18.35 -1.67 -1.97
CA ILE A 121 18.51 -2.70 -3.00
C ILE A 121 19.25 -2.15 -4.23
N LEU A 122 18.93 -0.90 -4.63
CA LEU A 122 19.60 -0.23 -5.73
C LEU A 122 21.10 -0.03 -5.45
N LYS A 123 21.48 0.31 -4.22
CA LYS A 123 22.88 0.47 -3.79
C LYS A 123 23.63 -0.85 -3.69
N ASP A 124 22.93 -1.93 -3.35
CA ASP A 124 23.51 -3.28 -3.21
C ASP A 124 23.66 -4.00 -4.55
N ASP A 125 23.05 -3.47 -5.62
CA ASP A 125 23.18 -4.01 -6.99
C ASP A 125 24.44 -3.47 -7.66
N ASP A 126 25.49 -4.28 -7.70
CA ASP A 126 26.80 -3.95 -8.25
C ASP A 126 26.81 -3.80 -9.80
N LYS A 127 25.74 -4.20 -10.48
CA LYS A 127 25.58 -4.08 -11.94
C LYS A 127 25.06 -2.70 -12.36
N VAL A 128 24.52 -1.92 -11.43
CA VAL A 128 23.99 -0.60 -11.73
C VAL A 128 25.11 0.33 -12.19
N ASN A 129 24.92 0.95 -13.34
CA ASN A 129 25.82 1.96 -13.86
C ASN A 129 25.74 3.24 -13.04
N ASN A 130 26.58 3.36 -12.03
CA ASN A 130 26.59 4.52 -11.12
C ASN A 130 26.95 5.85 -11.80
N SER A 131 27.44 5.85 -13.05
CA SER A 131 27.75 7.09 -13.77
C SER A 131 26.51 7.88 -14.23
N ILE A 132 25.31 7.28 -14.16
CA ILE A 132 24.05 7.95 -14.52
C ILE A 132 23.62 8.97 -13.46
N TRP A 133 24.09 8.81 -12.21
CA TRP A 133 23.67 9.67 -11.12
C TRP A 133 24.34 11.04 -11.17
N ASN A 134 23.57 12.10 -11.01
CA ASN A 134 24.03 13.50 -11.02
C ASN A 134 23.10 14.36 -10.15
N MET A 135 23.32 15.70 -10.13
CA MET A 135 22.55 16.60 -9.27
C MET A 135 21.04 16.62 -9.57
N GLU A 136 20.63 16.37 -10.79
CA GLU A 136 19.23 16.36 -11.22
C GLU A 136 18.63 14.96 -11.14
N PHE A 137 19.45 13.92 -11.32
CA PHE A 137 19.03 12.52 -11.32
C PHE A 137 19.65 11.77 -10.12
N GLN A 138 19.01 11.93 -8.96
CA GLN A 138 19.46 11.36 -7.69
C GLN A 138 18.81 9.99 -7.45
N PRO A 139 19.52 8.99 -6.85
CA PRO A 139 18.98 7.68 -6.53
C PRO A 139 17.67 7.74 -5.71
N GLU A 140 17.59 8.65 -4.74
CA GLU A 140 16.40 8.82 -3.90
C GLU A 140 15.18 9.27 -4.70
N ASN A 141 15.35 10.24 -5.61
CA ASN A 141 14.27 10.73 -6.47
C ASN A 141 13.87 9.65 -7.49
N PHE A 142 14.84 8.90 -8.01
CA PHE A 142 14.60 7.77 -8.87
C PHE A 142 13.76 6.69 -8.16
N CYS A 143 14.11 6.30 -6.95
CA CYS A 143 13.33 5.32 -6.18
C CYS A 143 11.90 5.79 -5.88
N LYS A 144 11.71 7.07 -5.57
CA LYS A 144 10.36 7.67 -5.42
C LYS A 144 9.56 7.59 -6.72
N TYR A 145 10.18 7.93 -7.84
CA TYR A 145 9.57 7.84 -9.16
C TYR A 145 9.20 6.39 -9.51
N VAL A 146 10.11 5.44 -9.27
CA VAL A 146 9.85 4.00 -9.49
C VAL A 146 8.68 3.53 -8.65
N PHE A 147 8.65 3.84 -7.36
CA PHE A 147 7.54 3.46 -6.47
C PHE A 147 6.20 4.04 -6.95
N THR A 148 6.17 5.33 -7.31
CA THR A 148 4.96 5.99 -7.83
C THR A 148 4.44 5.29 -9.08
N ASN A 149 5.33 4.91 -10.02
CA ASN A 149 4.93 4.19 -11.23
C ASN A 149 4.46 2.75 -10.95
N VAL A 150 5.10 2.04 -10.02
CA VAL A 150 4.64 0.73 -9.54
C VAL A 150 3.21 0.83 -9.02
N MET A 151 2.93 1.82 -8.16
CA MET A 151 1.58 2.02 -7.62
C MET A 151 0.57 2.40 -8.70
N ALA A 152 0.94 3.27 -9.65
CA ALA A 152 0.06 3.66 -10.76
C ALA A 152 -0.30 2.46 -11.66
N LEU A 153 0.67 1.60 -11.97
CA LEU A 153 0.43 0.37 -12.73
C LEU A 153 -0.48 -0.61 -11.99
N LEU A 154 -0.29 -0.78 -10.68
CA LEU A 154 -1.17 -1.61 -9.84
C LEU A 154 -2.60 -1.06 -9.81
N GLN A 155 -2.76 0.25 -9.70
CA GLN A 155 -4.07 0.92 -9.69
C GLN A 155 -4.79 0.85 -11.05
N SER A 156 -4.04 0.83 -12.16
CA SER A 156 -4.62 0.62 -13.50
C SER A 156 -5.06 -0.81 -13.75
N GLY A 157 -4.72 -1.74 -12.84
CA GLY A 157 -5.06 -3.16 -12.97
C GLY A 157 -4.13 -3.94 -13.90
N GLU A 158 -2.97 -3.38 -14.25
CA GLU A 158 -1.98 -4.09 -15.06
C GLU A 158 -1.50 -5.35 -14.36
N ALA A 159 -1.58 -6.49 -15.03
CA ALA A 159 -1.22 -7.78 -14.44
C ALA A 159 0.30 -7.98 -14.30
N ASN A 160 1.10 -7.17 -14.98
CA ASN A 160 2.56 -7.21 -14.92
C ASN A 160 3.18 -5.85 -15.24
N CYS A 161 4.44 -5.67 -14.85
CA CYS A 161 5.19 -4.43 -15.08
C CYS A 161 6.33 -4.61 -16.11
N ARG A 162 6.28 -5.59 -16.99
CA ARG A 162 7.40 -5.97 -17.89
C ARG A 162 7.92 -4.81 -18.74
N PHE A 163 7.04 -4.00 -19.29
CA PHE A 163 7.46 -2.85 -20.09
C PHE A 163 8.23 -1.82 -19.22
N PHE A 164 7.75 -1.59 -18.01
CA PHE A 164 8.43 -0.70 -17.06
C PHE A 164 9.80 -1.26 -16.64
N ILE A 165 9.88 -2.57 -16.36
CA ILE A 165 11.16 -3.25 -16.08
C ILE A 165 12.14 -3.11 -17.23
N TYR A 166 11.69 -3.34 -18.48
CA TYR A 166 12.53 -3.17 -19.67
C TYR A 166 13.11 -1.75 -19.78
N LEU A 167 12.32 -0.71 -19.50
CA LEU A 167 12.80 0.66 -19.48
C LEU A 167 13.89 0.88 -18.42
N LEU A 168 13.70 0.33 -17.22
CA LEU A 168 14.65 0.44 -16.13
C LEU A 168 15.95 -0.32 -16.41
N GLU A 169 15.87 -1.49 -17.03
CA GLU A 169 17.05 -2.26 -17.44
C GLU A 169 17.93 -1.48 -18.42
N ASN A 170 17.32 -0.86 -19.43
CA ASN A 170 18.06 -0.05 -20.40
C ASN A 170 18.62 1.26 -19.81
N LEU A 171 18.10 1.70 -18.66
CA LEU A 171 18.59 2.89 -17.98
C LEU A 171 19.72 2.56 -17.01
N LEU A 172 19.59 1.46 -16.29
CA LEU A 172 20.45 1.13 -15.14
C LEU A 172 21.69 0.31 -15.55
N TYR A 173 21.57 -0.52 -16.60
CA TYR A 173 22.60 -1.47 -17.04
C TYR A 173 23.06 -1.20 -18.47
#